data_5231ba848f0ed289fa29ccd3c7de4063
#
_entry.id   5231ba848f0ed289fa29ccd3c7de4063
#
_cell.length_a   1.000
_cell.length_b   1.000
_cell.length_c   1.000
_cell.angle_alpha   90.00
_cell.angle_beta   90.00
_cell.angle_gamma   90.00
#
_symmetry.space_group_name_H-M   'P 1'
#
loop_
_entity.id
_entity.type
_entity.pdbx_description
1 polymer ?
#
loop_
_entity_poly.entity_id
_entity_poly.type
_entity_poly.pdbx_seq_one_letter_code
_entity_poly.pdbx_strand_id
1 'polypeptide(L)' 'MIKINYRKELTTENDEQVRVATYDNDNDIYLRLIDKDSDCAIVQLTLKEAQRVKRYLEDAITTNIINWEEE' A
#
# COMPACT_ATOMS: atom_id res chain seq x y z
N MET A 1 3.59 -5.41 -24.88
CA MET A 1 2.92 -5.94 -23.66
C MET A 1 3.56 -5.31 -22.43
N ILE A 2 2.74 -4.80 -21.53
CA ILE A 2 3.22 -4.20 -20.28
C ILE A 2 3.59 -5.33 -19.32
N LYS A 3 4.81 -5.26 -18.78
CA LYS A 3 5.26 -6.26 -17.84
C LYS A 3 5.28 -5.70 -16.41
N ILE A 4 5.00 -6.57 -15.47
CA ILE A 4 5.08 -6.23 -14.05
C ILE A 4 6.55 -6.35 -13.64
N ASN A 5 7.13 -5.25 -13.11
CA ASN A 5 8.49 -5.26 -12.57
C ASN A 5 8.52 -5.73 -11.13
N TYR A 6 7.50 -5.40 -10.36
CA TYR A 6 7.44 -5.70 -8.95
C TYR A 6 5.98 -5.85 -8.54
N ARG A 7 5.72 -6.84 -7.70
CA ARG A 7 4.38 -7.06 -7.18
C ARG A 7 4.47 -7.77 -5.84
N LYS A 8 3.83 -7.19 -4.83
CA LYS A 8 3.68 -7.82 -3.52
C LYS A 8 2.25 -7.65 -3.03
N GLU A 9 1.80 -8.65 -2.32
CA GLU A 9 0.45 -8.68 -1.78
C GLU A 9 0.49 -9.04 -0.31
N LEU A 10 -0.42 -8.46 0.44
CA LEU A 10 -0.63 -8.76 1.84
C LEU A 10 -2.11 -8.99 2.06
N THR A 11 -2.45 -10.09 2.73
CA THR A 11 -3.82 -10.32 3.19
C THR A 11 -3.88 -9.97 4.66
N THR A 12 -4.81 -9.08 5.03
CA THR A 12 -4.96 -8.62 6.41
C THR A 12 -5.75 -9.65 7.23
N GLU A 13 -5.79 -9.44 8.53
CA GLU A 13 -6.59 -10.28 9.43
C GLU A 13 -8.07 -10.19 9.14
N ASN A 14 -8.51 -9.13 8.49
CA ASN A 14 -9.93 -8.90 8.16
C ASN A 14 -10.29 -9.41 6.77
N ASP A 15 -9.46 -10.25 6.17
CA ASP A 15 -9.65 -10.78 4.81
C ASP A 15 -9.65 -9.68 3.72
N GLU A 16 -8.94 -8.61 3.98
CA GLU A 16 -8.72 -7.55 3.01
C GLU A 16 -7.33 -7.72 2.40
N GLN A 17 -7.15 -7.24 1.19
CA GLN A 17 -5.87 -7.37 0.50
C GLN A 17 -5.31 -6.01 0.11
N VAL A 18 -4.00 -5.88 0.26
CA VAL A 18 -3.25 -4.72 -0.20
C VAL A 18 -2.21 -5.22 -1.20
N ARG A 19 -2.22 -4.67 -2.39
CA ARG A 19 -1.27 -5.05 -3.44
C ARG A 19 -0.50 -3.82 -3.87
N VAL A 20 0.82 -3.97 -3.99
CA VAL A 20 1.69 -2.93 -4.52
C VAL A 20 2.34 -3.47 -5.79
N ALA A 21 2.29 -2.72 -6.87
CA ALA A 21 2.84 -3.14 -8.15
C ALA A 21 3.51 -1.99 -8.88
N THR A 22 4.54 -2.32 -9.65
CA THR A 22 5.14 -1.39 -10.59
C THR A 22 5.21 -2.06 -11.97
N TYR A 23 5.20 -1.26 -13.02
CA TYR A 23 5.21 -1.76 -14.39
C TYR A 23 6.38 -1.15 -15.15
N ASP A 24 6.78 -1.80 -16.24
CA ASP A 24 7.94 -1.38 -17.03
C ASP A 24 7.68 -0.19 -17.95
N ASN A 25 6.43 0.26 -18.07
CA ASN A 25 6.05 1.33 -18.98
C ASN A 25 6.02 2.71 -18.31
N ASP A 26 6.15 2.79 -17.00
CA ASP A 26 6.18 4.07 -16.30
C ASP A 26 6.92 3.92 -14.96
N ASN A 27 7.06 5.03 -14.24
CA ASN A 27 7.76 5.06 -12.96
C ASN A 27 6.79 5.13 -11.77
N ASP A 28 5.50 5.00 -12.03
CA ASP A 28 4.50 5.14 -10.99
C ASP A 28 4.32 3.84 -10.21
N ILE A 29 3.78 3.99 -9.03
CA ILE A 29 3.49 2.87 -8.13
C ILE A 29 1.99 2.73 -8.06
N TYR A 30 1.50 1.51 -8.22
CA TYR A 30 0.07 1.21 -8.20
C TYR A 30 -0.27 0.48 -6.92
N LEU A 31 -1.22 1.04 -6.19
CA LEU A 31 -1.70 0.48 -4.94
C LEU A 31 -3.12 0.00 -5.15
N ARG A 32 -3.35 -1.28 -4.93
CA ARG A 32 -4.68 -1.88 -5.08
C ARG A 32 -5.17 -2.35 -3.73
N LEU A 33 -6.35 -1.89 -3.36
CA LEU A 33 -6.99 -2.26 -2.11
C LEU A 33 -8.24 -3.06 -2.42
N ILE A 34 -8.36 -4.24 -1.83
CA ILE A 34 -9.50 -5.13 -2.05
C ILE A 34 -10.10 -5.44 -0.69
N ASP A 35 -11.38 -5.12 -0.53
CA ASP A 35 -12.05 -5.40 0.75
C ASP A 35 -12.58 -6.84 0.78
N LYS A 36 -13.15 -7.24 1.89
CA LYS A 36 -13.65 -8.61 2.08
C LYS A 36 -14.82 -8.96 1.16
N ASP A 37 -15.51 -7.95 0.62
CA ASP A 37 -16.62 -8.14 -0.30
C ASP A 37 -16.18 -8.10 -1.76
N SER A 38 -14.87 -8.13 -2.00
CA SER A 38 -14.25 -8.11 -3.32
C SER A 38 -14.36 -6.77 -4.06
N ASP A 39 -14.80 -5.72 -3.40
CA ASP A 39 -14.73 -4.38 -3.96
C ASP A 39 -13.28 -3.91 -3.95
N CYS A 40 -12.85 -3.30 -5.03
CA CYS A 40 -11.46 -2.86 -5.11
C CYS A 40 -11.35 -1.42 -5.57
N ALA A 41 -10.26 -0.79 -5.13
CA ALA A 41 -9.86 0.54 -5.57
C ALA A 41 -8.40 0.49 -5.96
N ILE A 42 -8.05 1.20 -7.03
CA ILE A 42 -6.67 1.29 -7.50
C ILE A 42 -6.27 2.75 -7.47
N VAL A 43 -5.14 3.02 -6.83
CA VAL A 43 -4.57 4.36 -6.76
C VAL A 43 -3.21 4.34 -7.42
N GLN A 44 -2.98 5.27 -8.33
CA GLN A 44 -1.70 5.44 -9.00
C GLN A 44 -0.96 6.58 -8.33
N LEU A 45 0.25 6.31 -7.86
CA LEU A 45 1.06 7.27 -7.12
C LEU A 45 2.35 7.55 -7.87
N THR A 46 2.75 8.82 -7.91
CA THR A 46 4.11 9.16 -8.34
C THR A 46 5.10 8.70 -7.27
N LEU A 47 6.40 8.70 -7.60
CA LEU A 47 7.41 8.33 -6.61
C LEU A 47 7.38 9.23 -5.38
N LYS A 48 7.17 10.54 -5.58
CA LYS A 48 7.07 11.49 -4.47
C LYS A 48 5.86 11.20 -3.57
N GLU A 49 4.73 10.92 -4.21
CA GLU A 49 3.50 10.58 -3.46
C GLU A 49 3.65 9.28 -2.70
N ALA A 50 4.27 8.28 -3.33
CA ALA A 50 4.50 7.01 -2.68
C ALA A 50 5.42 7.15 -1.46
N GLN A 51 6.46 8.00 -1.57
CA GLN A 51 7.35 8.28 -0.44
C GLN A 51 6.61 8.98 0.69
N ARG A 52 5.66 9.85 0.38
CA ARG A 52 4.83 10.50 1.39
C ARG A 52 3.93 9.51 2.11
N VAL A 53 3.30 8.63 1.36
CA VAL A 53 2.44 7.59 1.96
C VAL A 53 3.27 6.68 2.87
N LYS A 54 4.46 6.29 2.43
CA LYS A 54 5.37 5.50 3.25
C LYS A 54 5.67 6.21 4.58
N ARG A 55 5.97 7.49 4.51
CA ARG A 55 6.27 8.29 5.70
C ARG A 55 5.07 8.37 6.63
N TYR A 56 3.88 8.58 6.08
CA TYR A 56 2.67 8.64 6.89
C TYR A 56 2.40 7.31 7.58
N LEU A 57 2.65 6.20 6.90
CA LEU A 57 2.51 4.88 7.50
C LEU A 57 3.52 4.67 8.63
N GLU A 58 4.77 5.09 8.43
CA GLU A 58 5.80 5.01 9.47
C GLU A 58 5.43 5.86 10.69
N ASP A 59 4.93 7.07 10.46
CA ASP A 59 4.49 7.96 11.53
C ASP A 59 3.31 7.35 12.30
N ALA A 60 2.34 6.78 11.59
CA ALA A 60 1.18 6.15 12.21
C ALA A 60 1.58 4.94 13.06
N ILE A 61 2.49 4.12 12.55
CA ILE A 61 2.99 2.96 13.28
C ILE A 61 3.69 3.41 14.57
N THR A 62 4.56 4.38 14.47
CA THR A 62 5.30 4.90 15.63
C THR A 62 4.35 5.47 16.66
N THR A 63 3.39 6.29 16.24
CA THR A 63 2.40 6.89 17.13
C THR A 63 1.57 5.83 17.83
N ASN A 64 1.14 4.82 17.10
CA ASN A 64 0.32 3.75 17.65
C ASN A 64 1.09 2.91 18.69
N ILE A 65 2.36 2.63 18.42
CA ILE A 65 3.21 1.90 19.35
C ILE A 65 3.39 2.69 20.66
N ILE A 66 3.66 3.99 20.56
CA ILE A 66 3.82 4.85 21.73
C ILE A 66 2.54 4.86 22.57
N ASN A 67 1.40 5.04 21.93
CA ASN A 67 0.12 5.06 22.65
C ASN A 67 -0.19 3.70 23.30
N TRP A 68 0.20 2.62 22.65
CA TRP A 68 -0.04 1.27 23.17
C TRP A 68 0.81 1.00 24.40
N GLU A 69 2.05 1.50 24.41
CA GLU A 69 2.94 1.30 25.56
C GLU A 69 2.51 2.09 26.80
N GLU A 70 1.73 3.15 26.61
CA GLU A 70 1.24 3.96 27.72
C GLU A 70 0.06 3.31 28.45
N GLU A 71 -0.51 2.30 27.88
CA GLU A 71 -1.58 1.54 28.54
C GLU A 71 -1.00 0.49 29.50
#